data_80451fbc502710557ca268376eb043d6
#
_entry.id   80451fbc502710557ca268376eb043d6
#
_cell.length_a   1.000
_cell.length_b   1.000
_cell.length_c   1.000
_cell.angle_alpha   90.00
_cell.angle_beta   90.00
_cell.angle_gamma   90.00
#
_symmetry.space_group_name_H-M   'P 1'
#
loop_
_entity.id
_entity.type
_entity.pdbx_description
1 polymer ?
#
loop_
_entity_poly.entity_id
_entity_poly.type
_entity_poly.pdbx_seq_one_letter_code
_entity_poly.pdbx_strand_id
1 'polypeptide(L)'
;MCMRVSPADSGNSGILFVGFNQDYGCFAVGMQNGFRIFNSDPLKQLERYEFDIRDGTGVGYMEMLFRTNLLGILGGGNHSRLSSNVACLWDGMKQQFLLEITCATDVRGIRLRHDRIIIILVNAIKVYTFSPSPQLVFESKTCSNPLGLCYVCQSADNPLVVFPGRRPGTVLLVHIGNTSGNVIVNNNDNNNNMNSTVMSGNISGSTSNLSNMNTNIGGCSSSTNSTTTPLPVSSSTMCPSSTNATNMPPRQIVAHENPLASISLNRDGYLLATASQKGTLIRVFSTKDCSLLHELRRGTSQATITSLSFNKDSDLLCVTSERGTAHIFCLAKDNTSSFSSSSTSNLRNTPTGGNSPHFMKSTGSGSGKLFPRSLFSNTSHVRCVLETKFKAICAFSVVSPDTLIVLAADGSYYKYTFTANGTVTRVTFVNFLDFYDDETDF
;
A
#
# COMPACT_ATOMS: atom_id res chain seq x y z
N MET A 1 1.83 -4.57 2.08
CA MET A 1 3.17 -5.18 1.86
C MET A 1 3.06 -6.68 2.03
N CYS A 2 3.58 -7.48 1.06
CA CYS A 2 3.34 -8.92 1.06
C CYS A 2 4.46 -9.66 0.31
N MET A 3 4.56 -10.96 0.55
CA MET A 3 5.38 -11.89 -0.21
C MET A 3 4.61 -13.16 -0.55
N ARG A 4 4.80 -13.67 -1.75
CA ARG A 4 4.47 -15.05 -2.12
C ARG A 4 5.61 -15.95 -1.67
N VAL A 5 5.26 -17.09 -1.14
CA VAL A 5 6.21 -18.06 -0.60
C VAL A 5 6.26 -19.25 -1.54
N SER A 6 7.45 -19.54 -2.07
CA SER A 6 7.66 -20.75 -2.85
C SER A 6 7.88 -21.95 -1.94
N PRO A 7 7.67 -23.19 -2.41
CA PRO A 7 7.96 -24.40 -1.62
C PRO A 7 9.41 -24.44 -1.09
N ALA A 8 10.36 -23.88 -1.84
CA ALA A 8 11.75 -23.79 -1.42
C ALA A 8 11.97 -22.76 -0.29
N ASP A 9 11.11 -21.74 -0.20
CA ASP A 9 11.21 -20.68 0.81
C ASP A 9 10.43 -21.00 2.10
N SER A 10 9.43 -21.91 2.05
CA SER A 10 8.54 -22.20 3.19
C SER A 10 9.03 -23.36 4.08
N GLY A 11 10.01 -24.13 3.66
CA GLY A 11 10.26 -25.42 4.30
C GLY A 11 8.99 -26.28 4.25
N ASN A 12 8.65 -26.89 5.39
CA ASN A 12 7.43 -27.72 5.52
C ASN A 12 6.24 -26.96 6.15
N SER A 13 6.27 -25.63 6.19
CA SER A 13 5.26 -24.82 6.90
C SER A 13 3.88 -24.82 6.22
N GLY A 14 3.79 -25.17 4.95
CA GLY A 14 2.53 -25.09 4.18
C GLY A 14 2.11 -23.64 3.83
N ILE A 15 2.92 -22.64 4.16
CA ILE A 15 2.65 -21.23 3.86
C ILE A 15 2.84 -20.98 2.37
N LEU A 16 1.89 -20.31 1.74
CA LEU A 16 1.92 -19.86 0.34
C LEU A 16 2.04 -18.34 0.22
N PHE A 17 1.61 -17.62 1.24
CA PHE A 17 1.54 -16.17 1.24
C PHE A 17 1.64 -15.61 2.65
N VAL A 18 2.33 -14.47 2.81
CA VAL A 18 2.31 -13.63 4.01
C VAL A 18 2.22 -12.18 3.60
N GLY A 19 1.32 -11.42 4.23
CA GLY A 19 1.15 -10.00 3.91
C GLY A 19 0.52 -9.20 5.03
N PHE A 20 1.06 -8.01 5.26
CA PHE A 20 0.44 -7.03 6.16
C PHE A 20 -0.77 -6.38 5.48
N ASN A 21 -1.75 -5.97 6.28
CA ASN A 21 -2.83 -5.10 5.84
C ASN A 21 -2.31 -3.66 5.58
N GLN A 22 -3.20 -2.74 5.24
CA GLN A 22 -2.84 -1.40 4.76
C GLN A 22 -2.18 -0.52 5.84
N ASP A 23 -2.48 -0.74 7.11
CA ASP A 23 -1.97 0.02 8.25
C ASP A 23 -0.93 -0.73 9.10
N TYR A 24 -0.53 -1.96 8.67
CA TYR A 24 0.38 -2.86 9.38
C TYR A 24 -0.12 -3.36 10.75
N GLY A 25 -1.36 -3.06 11.11
CA GLY A 25 -1.96 -3.50 12.36
C GLY A 25 -2.35 -4.98 12.38
N CYS A 26 -2.49 -5.59 11.20
CA CYS A 26 -2.77 -7.01 11.02
C CYS A 26 -1.92 -7.60 9.90
N PHE A 27 -1.82 -8.92 9.87
CA PHE A 27 -1.28 -9.65 8.72
C PHE A 27 -2.09 -10.91 8.43
N ALA A 28 -2.10 -11.30 7.15
CA ALA A 28 -2.75 -12.50 6.66
C ALA A 28 -1.71 -13.51 6.18
N VAL A 29 -2.01 -14.78 6.40
CA VAL A 29 -1.21 -15.93 5.98
C VAL A 29 -2.07 -16.86 5.13
N GLY A 30 -1.74 -16.98 3.85
CA GLY A 30 -2.36 -17.95 2.95
C GLY A 30 -1.62 -19.28 3.02
N MET A 31 -2.36 -20.36 3.11
CA MET A 31 -1.85 -21.70 3.34
C MET A 31 -2.36 -22.71 2.29
N GLN A 32 -1.80 -23.92 2.29
CA GLN A 32 -2.25 -25.02 1.42
C GLN A 32 -3.70 -25.45 1.67
N ASN A 33 -4.24 -25.19 2.87
CA ASN A 33 -5.55 -25.64 3.31
C ASN A 33 -6.50 -24.51 3.74
N GLY A 34 -6.16 -23.25 3.47
CA GLY A 34 -6.97 -22.11 3.89
C GLY A 34 -6.14 -20.88 4.21
N PHE A 35 -6.53 -20.16 5.26
CA PHE A 35 -5.82 -18.94 5.67
C PHE A 35 -5.93 -18.68 7.18
N ARG A 36 -5.03 -17.83 7.68
CA ARG A 36 -5.07 -17.30 9.04
C ARG A 36 -4.88 -15.78 9.02
N ILE A 37 -5.48 -15.08 9.96
CA ILE A 37 -5.34 -13.64 10.17
C ILE A 37 -4.88 -13.38 11.60
N PHE A 38 -3.89 -12.52 11.74
CA PHE A 38 -3.30 -12.15 13.01
C PHE A 38 -3.32 -10.65 13.25
N ASN A 39 -3.48 -10.24 14.50
CA ASN A 39 -3.08 -8.91 14.95
C ASN A 39 -1.56 -8.85 15.03
N SER A 40 -0.94 -7.77 14.54
CA SER A 40 0.52 -7.68 14.45
C SER A 40 1.18 -7.39 15.80
N ASP A 41 0.57 -6.49 16.60
CA ASP A 41 1.13 -6.08 17.90
C ASP A 41 0.00 -5.61 18.84
N PRO A 42 -0.25 -6.31 19.98
CA PRO A 42 0.34 -7.59 20.35
C PRO A 42 -0.02 -8.71 19.37
N LEU A 43 0.88 -9.69 19.22
CA LEU A 43 0.62 -10.84 18.35
C LEU A 43 -0.53 -11.68 18.92
N LYS A 44 -1.60 -11.84 18.14
CA LYS A 44 -2.77 -12.64 18.47
C LYS A 44 -3.41 -13.17 17.20
N GLN A 45 -3.77 -14.45 17.17
CA GLN A 45 -4.60 -15.00 16.10
C GLN A 45 -6.01 -14.43 16.20
N LEU A 46 -6.54 -13.89 15.11
CA LEU A 46 -7.89 -13.31 15.03
C LEU A 46 -8.85 -14.23 14.30
N GLU A 47 -8.36 -14.89 13.25
CA GLU A 47 -9.20 -15.73 12.39
C GLU A 47 -8.36 -16.88 11.84
N ARG A 48 -8.98 -18.05 11.75
CA ARG A 48 -8.49 -19.23 11.04
C ARG A 48 -9.64 -19.82 10.25
N TYR A 49 -9.41 -20.05 8.98
CA TYR A 49 -10.38 -20.68 8.11
C TYR A 49 -9.71 -21.79 7.30
N GLU A 50 -10.29 -22.98 7.36
CA GLU A 50 -9.87 -24.15 6.60
C GLU A 50 -10.98 -24.56 5.63
N PHE A 51 -10.64 -24.62 4.35
CA PHE A 51 -11.55 -25.10 3.34
C PHE A 51 -11.67 -26.64 3.40
N ASP A 52 -12.78 -27.19 2.97
CA ASP A 52 -12.91 -28.64 2.82
C ASP A 52 -11.89 -29.15 1.77
N ILE A 53 -11.12 -30.16 2.11
CA ILE A 53 -10.08 -30.75 1.25
C ILE A 53 -10.64 -31.19 -0.11
N ARG A 54 -11.90 -31.57 -0.15
CA ARG A 54 -12.61 -31.98 -1.39
C ARG A 54 -12.87 -30.82 -2.35
N ASP A 55 -12.92 -29.60 -1.83
CA ASP A 55 -13.24 -28.40 -2.63
C ASP A 55 -12.00 -27.71 -3.20
N GLY A 56 -10.79 -28.17 -2.85
CA GLY A 56 -9.55 -27.53 -3.27
C GLY A 56 -9.30 -26.21 -2.51
N THR A 57 -8.15 -26.06 -1.86
CA THR A 57 -8.08 -25.25 -0.64
C THR A 57 -6.96 -24.23 -0.57
N GLY A 58 -6.03 -24.25 -1.52
CA GLY A 58 -4.82 -23.44 -1.44
C GLY A 58 -5.08 -21.95 -1.68
N VAL A 59 -4.60 -21.09 -0.76
CA VAL A 59 -4.67 -19.64 -0.83
C VAL A 59 -3.28 -19.06 -1.10
N GLY A 60 -3.03 -18.70 -2.37
CA GLY A 60 -1.72 -18.24 -2.84
C GLY A 60 -1.50 -16.73 -2.74
N TYR A 61 -2.53 -15.98 -2.44
CA TYR A 61 -2.47 -14.52 -2.24
C TYR A 61 -3.70 -14.01 -1.51
N MET A 62 -3.50 -13.06 -0.61
CA MET A 62 -4.58 -12.38 0.12
C MET A 62 -4.35 -10.88 0.18
N GLU A 63 -5.45 -10.13 0.16
CA GLU A 63 -5.49 -8.71 0.45
C GLU A 63 -6.62 -8.43 1.43
N MET A 64 -6.28 -7.92 2.60
CA MET A 64 -7.26 -7.43 3.57
C MET A 64 -7.77 -6.06 3.14
N LEU A 65 -8.98 -5.69 3.55
CA LEU A 65 -9.45 -4.31 3.53
C LEU A 65 -9.46 -3.78 4.97
N PHE A 66 -8.33 -3.27 5.44
CA PHE A 66 -8.09 -2.91 6.84
C PHE A 66 -8.44 -4.07 7.80
N ARG A 67 -9.40 -3.85 8.70
CA ARG A 67 -9.91 -4.82 9.67
C ARG A 67 -11.38 -5.21 9.39
N THR A 68 -11.82 -5.04 8.15
CA THR A 68 -13.16 -5.48 7.74
C THR A 68 -13.18 -6.99 7.50
N ASN A 69 -14.38 -7.55 7.36
CA ASN A 69 -14.60 -8.95 7.00
C ASN A 69 -14.33 -9.27 5.51
N LEU A 70 -13.94 -8.29 4.71
CA LEU A 70 -13.75 -8.46 3.27
C LEU A 70 -12.29 -8.75 2.92
N LEU A 71 -12.08 -9.85 2.20
CA LEU A 71 -10.77 -10.33 1.79
C LEU A 71 -10.74 -10.55 0.28
N GLY A 72 -9.73 -10.01 -0.39
CA GLY A 72 -9.41 -10.40 -1.75
C GLY A 72 -8.56 -11.67 -1.73
N ILE A 73 -8.96 -12.71 -2.44
CA ILE A 73 -8.29 -14.02 -2.44
C ILE A 73 -7.95 -14.45 -3.87
N LEU A 74 -6.73 -14.99 -4.04
CA LEU A 74 -6.32 -15.72 -5.24
C LEU A 74 -5.91 -17.13 -4.85
N GLY A 75 -6.25 -18.08 -5.69
CA GLY A 75 -5.84 -19.47 -5.51
C GLY A 75 -4.34 -19.67 -5.61
N GLY A 76 -3.87 -20.77 -5.02
CA GLY A 76 -2.46 -21.17 -5.07
C GLY A 76 -2.21 -22.55 -4.47
N GLY A 77 -0.96 -22.98 -4.47
CA GLY A 77 -0.60 -24.31 -3.97
C GLY A 77 -0.97 -25.45 -4.93
N ASN A 78 -0.89 -26.66 -4.42
CA ASN A 78 -1.02 -27.88 -5.24
C ASN A 78 -2.48 -28.25 -5.53
N HIS A 79 -3.42 -27.78 -4.72
CA HIS A 79 -4.85 -28.11 -4.77
C HIS A 79 -5.68 -26.83 -4.67
N SER A 80 -5.61 -25.96 -5.67
CA SER A 80 -6.46 -24.76 -5.69
C SER A 80 -7.70 -24.99 -6.57
N ARG A 81 -8.88 -24.79 -6.00
CA ARG A 81 -10.14 -24.70 -6.76
C ARG A 81 -10.17 -23.49 -7.69
N LEU A 82 -9.55 -22.40 -7.24
CA LEU A 82 -9.55 -21.15 -7.99
C LEU A 82 -8.49 -21.22 -9.10
N SER A 83 -8.92 -21.00 -10.33
CA SER A 83 -8.01 -20.86 -11.47
C SER A 83 -7.08 -19.66 -11.29
N SER A 84 -5.88 -19.73 -11.88
CA SER A 84 -4.87 -18.68 -11.78
C SER A 84 -5.30 -17.33 -12.37
N ASN A 85 -6.35 -17.32 -13.20
CA ASN A 85 -6.92 -16.13 -13.84
C ASN A 85 -8.18 -15.59 -13.13
N VAL A 86 -8.51 -16.10 -11.94
CA VAL A 86 -9.69 -15.69 -11.16
C VAL A 86 -9.24 -14.96 -9.89
N ALA A 87 -9.86 -13.82 -9.60
CA ALA A 87 -9.75 -13.10 -8.35
C ALA A 87 -11.10 -13.11 -7.63
N CYS A 88 -11.10 -13.45 -6.36
CA CYS A 88 -12.30 -13.58 -5.55
C CYS A 88 -12.36 -12.54 -4.42
N LEU A 89 -13.55 -12.11 -4.07
CA LEU A 89 -13.86 -11.40 -2.84
C LEU A 89 -14.57 -12.35 -1.87
N TRP A 90 -14.01 -12.50 -0.70
CA TRP A 90 -14.51 -13.36 0.39
C TRP A 90 -15.09 -12.53 1.51
N ASP A 91 -16.20 -12.98 2.09
CA ASP A 91 -16.80 -12.42 3.29
C ASP A 91 -16.51 -13.36 4.47
N GLY A 92 -15.62 -12.94 5.39
CA GLY A 92 -15.26 -13.73 6.56
C GLY A 92 -16.42 -13.98 7.53
N MET A 93 -17.38 -13.03 7.64
CA MET A 93 -18.55 -13.23 8.50
C MET A 93 -19.53 -14.27 7.95
N LYS A 94 -19.75 -14.26 6.64
CA LYS A 94 -20.65 -15.22 5.97
C LYS A 94 -19.95 -16.51 5.55
N GLN A 95 -18.61 -16.51 5.60
CA GLN A 95 -17.77 -17.62 5.15
C GLN A 95 -18.10 -18.07 3.73
N GLN A 96 -18.25 -17.11 2.81
CA GLN A 96 -18.56 -17.39 1.41
C GLN A 96 -17.92 -16.40 0.45
N PHE A 97 -17.72 -16.83 -0.80
CA PHE A 97 -17.33 -15.95 -1.89
C PHE A 97 -18.51 -15.06 -2.29
N LEU A 98 -18.28 -13.74 -2.30
CA LEU A 98 -19.26 -12.74 -2.73
C LEU A 98 -19.18 -12.44 -4.23
N LEU A 99 -17.97 -12.53 -4.79
CA LEU A 99 -17.68 -12.08 -6.13
C LEU A 99 -16.49 -12.85 -6.69
N GLU A 100 -16.57 -13.18 -7.97
CA GLU A 100 -15.46 -13.73 -8.76
C GLU A 100 -15.26 -12.90 -10.02
N ILE A 101 -14.02 -12.42 -10.23
CA ILE A 101 -13.61 -11.66 -11.40
C ILE A 101 -12.67 -12.54 -12.22
N THR A 102 -13.16 -13.01 -13.37
CA THR A 102 -12.36 -13.82 -14.31
C THR A 102 -11.64 -12.89 -15.30
N CYS A 103 -10.36 -13.10 -15.48
CA CYS A 103 -9.50 -12.37 -16.38
C CYS A 103 -9.03 -13.23 -17.54
N ALA A 104 -8.54 -12.59 -18.63
CA ALA A 104 -8.01 -13.31 -19.80
C ALA A 104 -6.65 -13.97 -19.54
N THR A 105 -5.90 -13.49 -18.54
CA THR A 105 -4.57 -13.99 -18.17
C THR A 105 -4.47 -14.14 -16.67
N ASP A 106 -3.39 -14.77 -16.22
CA ASP A 106 -3.11 -15.00 -14.80
C ASP A 106 -3.17 -13.72 -13.97
N VAL A 107 -3.86 -13.79 -12.84
CA VAL A 107 -3.90 -12.73 -11.84
C VAL A 107 -2.68 -12.85 -10.92
N ARG A 108 -1.91 -11.77 -10.79
CA ARG A 108 -0.72 -11.71 -9.96
C ARG A 108 -0.94 -11.01 -8.63
N GLY A 109 -2.06 -10.33 -8.45
CA GLY A 109 -2.42 -9.67 -7.21
C GLY A 109 -3.80 -9.04 -7.30
N ILE A 110 -4.33 -8.74 -6.13
CA ILE A 110 -5.53 -7.94 -5.95
C ILE A 110 -5.21 -6.86 -4.93
N ARG A 111 -5.68 -5.63 -5.12
CA ARG A 111 -5.65 -4.59 -4.11
C ARG A 111 -7.06 -4.10 -3.86
N LEU A 112 -7.36 -3.88 -2.60
CA LEU A 112 -8.67 -3.38 -2.17
C LEU A 112 -8.55 -1.97 -1.61
N ARG A 113 -9.51 -1.16 -2.01
CA ARG A 113 -9.82 0.15 -1.46
C ARG A 113 -11.33 0.19 -1.21
N HIS A 114 -11.79 1.02 -0.29
CA HIS A 114 -13.23 1.09 0.06
C HIS A 114 -14.17 1.31 -1.14
N ASP A 115 -13.68 1.85 -2.25
CA ASP A 115 -14.44 2.20 -3.45
C ASP A 115 -13.95 1.53 -4.74
N ARG A 116 -12.84 0.77 -4.70
CA ARG A 116 -12.20 0.16 -5.88
C ARG A 116 -11.63 -1.23 -5.58
N ILE A 117 -11.69 -2.07 -6.61
CA ILE A 117 -10.97 -3.34 -6.70
C ILE A 117 -9.95 -3.20 -7.81
N ILE A 118 -8.68 -3.45 -7.53
CA ILE A 118 -7.59 -3.36 -8.49
C ILE A 118 -7.06 -4.77 -8.74
N ILE A 119 -7.14 -5.24 -9.97
CA ILE A 119 -6.63 -6.54 -10.40
C ILE A 119 -5.30 -6.33 -11.13
N ILE A 120 -4.28 -7.03 -10.67
CA ILE A 120 -2.94 -6.98 -11.22
C ILE A 120 -2.69 -8.25 -12.04
N LEU A 121 -2.50 -8.07 -13.34
CA LEU A 121 -2.13 -9.13 -14.29
C LEU A 121 -0.62 -9.09 -14.56
N VAL A 122 -0.11 -10.09 -15.28
CA VAL A 122 1.32 -10.12 -15.65
C VAL A 122 1.72 -8.89 -16.48
N ASN A 123 0.83 -8.40 -17.37
CA ASN A 123 1.14 -7.33 -18.32
C ASN A 123 0.12 -6.19 -18.31
N ALA A 124 -0.77 -6.14 -17.31
CA ALA A 124 -1.79 -5.11 -17.23
C ALA A 124 -2.28 -4.88 -15.80
N ILE A 125 -2.85 -3.71 -15.57
CA ILE A 125 -3.62 -3.36 -14.36
C ILE A 125 -5.04 -3.05 -14.78
N LYS A 126 -6.03 -3.56 -14.05
CA LYS A 126 -7.45 -3.28 -14.22
C LYS A 126 -8.03 -2.75 -12.93
N VAL A 127 -8.79 -1.66 -13.00
CA VAL A 127 -9.46 -1.06 -11.84
C VAL A 127 -10.96 -1.17 -12.04
N TYR A 128 -11.64 -1.72 -11.05
CA TYR A 128 -13.09 -1.89 -11.02
C TYR A 128 -13.72 -1.07 -9.90
N THR A 129 -14.99 -0.74 -10.04
CA THR A 129 -15.80 -0.23 -8.93
C THR A 129 -15.95 -1.31 -7.86
N PHE A 130 -15.99 -0.90 -6.59
CA PHE A 130 -16.26 -1.82 -5.49
C PHE A 130 -17.77 -1.88 -5.24
N SER A 131 -18.46 -2.73 -5.99
CA SER A 131 -19.92 -2.89 -5.98
C SER A 131 -20.28 -4.36 -6.23
N PRO A 132 -21.52 -4.79 -5.95
CA PRO A 132 -21.99 -6.16 -6.26
C PRO A 132 -21.87 -6.53 -7.75
N SER A 133 -21.90 -5.53 -8.64
CA SER A 133 -21.66 -5.69 -10.09
C SER A 133 -20.49 -4.77 -10.48
N PRO A 134 -19.23 -5.21 -10.31
CA PRO A 134 -18.07 -4.38 -10.56
C PRO A 134 -17.98 -3.95 -12.03
N GLN A 135 -17.83 -2.65 -12.26
CA GLN A 135 -17.61 -2.09 -13.59
C GLN A 135 -16.14 -1.76 -13.77
N LEU A 136 -15.57 -2.12 -14.92
CA LEU A 136 -14.22 -1.73 -15.29
C LEU A 136 -14.19 -0.21 -15.54
N VAL A 137 -13.38 0.52 -14.77
CA VAL A 137 -13.27 1.99 -14.87
C VAL A 137 -11.92 2.45 -15.43
N PHE A 138 -10.90 1.59 -15.34
CA PHE A 138 -9.57 1.90 -15.87
C PHE A 138 -8.83 0.61 -16.23
N GLU A 139 -8.09 0.67 -17.35
CA GLU A 139 -7.14 -0.38 -17.75
C GLU A 139 -5.87 0.24 -18.32
N SER A 140 -4.72 -0.34 -17.96
CA SER A 140 -3.41 0.06 -18.52
C SER A 140 -2.51 -1.15 -18.71
N LYS A 141 -1.80 -1.19 -19.84
CA LYS A 141 -0.72 -2.16 -20.07
C LYS A 141 0.51 -1.78 -19.26
N THR A 142 1.25 -2.79 -18.79
CA THR A 142 2.51 -2.64 -18.07
C THR A 142 3.62 -3.42 -18.77
N CYS A 143 4.89 -3.20 -18.39
CA CYS A 143 5.91 -4.20 -18.63
C CYS A 143 5.58 -5.49 -17.86
N SER A 144 6.33 -6.56 -18.11
CA SER A 144 6.18 -7.81 -17.35
C SER A 144 6.26 -7.55 -15.84
N ASN A 145 5.20 -7.94 -15.12
CA ASN A 145 5.02 -7.72 -13.69
C ASN A 145 4.69 -9.04 -12.96
N PRO A 146 5.59 -10.03 -12.99
CA PRO A 146 5.33 -11.34 -12.38
C PRO A 146 5.21 -11.28 -10.87
N LEU A 147 5.77 -10.24 -10.22
CA LEU A 147 5.70 -10.00 -8.79
C LEU A 147 4.36 -9.39 -8.35
N GLY A 148 3.52 -8.94 -9.29
CA GLY A 148 2.26 -8.27 -8.96
C GLY A 148 2.46 -6.93 -8.26
N LEU A 149 3.49 -6.18 -8.66
CA LEU A 149 3.82 -4.88 -8.07
C LEU A 149 2.69 -3.88 -8.34
N CYS A 150 2.07 -3.42 -7.30
CA CYS A 150 1.08 -2.37 -7.30
C CYS A 150 0.88 -1.88 -5.87
N TYR A 151 0.72 -0.60 -5.69
CA TYR A 151 0.35 -0.02 -4.41
C TYR A 151 -0.82 0.96 -4.59
N VAL A 152 -1.71 1.03 -3.60
CA VAL A 152 -2.90 1.87 -3.63
C VAL A 152 -2.94 2.73 -2.38
N CYS A 153 -3.03 4.04 -2.58
CA CYS A 153 -3.24 4.96 -1.49
C CYS A 153 -4.68 4.83 -0.98
N GLN A 154 -4.82 4.68 0.33
CA GLN A 154 -6.11 4.51 0.98
C GLN A 154 -6.77 5.85 1.36
N SER A 155 -6.03 6.97 1.31
CA SER A 155 -6.58 8.29 1.58
C SER A 155 -7.67 8.66 0.58
N ALA A 156 -8.76 9.24 1.08
CA ALA A 156 -9.84 9.76 0.24
C ALA A 156 -9.37 10.98 -0.57
N ASP A 157 -8.50 11.80 0.03
CA ASP A 157 -8.00 13.05 -0.58
C ASP A 157 -6.99 12.78 -1.71
N ASN A 158 -6.35 11.59 -1.71
CA ASN A 158 -5.35 11.23 -2.71
C ASN A 158 -5.58 9.79 -3.23
N PRO A 159 -6.62 9.57 -4.04
CA PRO A 159 -6.96 8.24 -4.58
C PRO A 159 -5.96 7.80 -5.66
N LEU A 160 -4.74 7.52 -5.26
CA LEU A 160 -3.61 7.23 -6.13
C LEU A 160 -3.33 5.72 -6.22
N VAL A 161 -3.17 5.21 -7.44
CA VAL A 161 -2.64 3.87 -7.73
C VAL A 161 -1.29 4.02 -8.40
N VAL A 162 -0.29 3.26 -7.94
CA VAL A 162 1.06 3.23 -8.52
C VAL A 162 1.43 1.81 -8.91
N PHE A 163 2.00 1.65 -10.11
CA PHE A 163 2.36 0.36 -10.68
C PHE A 163 3.46 0.51 -11.73
N PRO A 164 4.14 -0.59 -12.15
CA PRO A 164 5.15 -0.53 -13.19
C PRO A 164 4.59 0.02 -14.51
N GLY A 165 5.33 0.94 -15.15
CA GLY A 165 5.00 1.43 -16.46
C GLY A 165 5.29 0.40 -17.58
N ARG A 166 5.16 0.80 -18.83
CA ARG A 166 5.43 -0.06 -20.00
C ARG A 166 6.92 -0.36 -20.19
N ARG A 167 7.79 0.56 -19.78
CA ARG A 167 9.24 0.37 -19.82
C ARG A 167 9.72 -0.16 -18.46
N PRO A 168 10.62 -1.16 -18.43
CA PRO A 168 11.25 -1.60 -17.19
C PRO A 168 11.85 -0.42 -16.41
N GLY A 169 11.78 -0.47 -15.09
CA GLY A 169 12.31 0.59 -14.23
C GLY A 169 11.46 1.85 -14.12
N THR A 170 10.32 1.92 -14.83
CA THR A 170 9.40 3.06 -14.75
C THR A 170 8.20 2.75 -13.85
N VAL A 171 7.63 3.80 -13.23
CA VAL A 171 6.40 3.74 -12.43
C VAL A 171 5.37 4.67 -13.03
N LEU A 172 4.15 4.20 -13.18
CA LEU A 172 2.97 5.00 -13.50
C LEU A 172 2.22 5.38 -12.22
N LEU A 173 1.77 6.64 -12.16
CA LEU A 173 0.96 7.21 -11.11
C LEU A 173 -0.39 7.60 -11.70
N VAL A 174 -1.47 6.99 -11.22
CA VAL A 174 -2.82 7.17 -11.75
C VAL A 174 -3.78 7.53 -10.61
N HIS A 175 -4.46 8.67 -10.73
CA HIS A 175 -5.53 9.04 -9.82
C HIS A 175 -6.82 8.36 -10.26
N ILE A 176 -7.42 7.58 -9.36
CA ILE A 176 -8.64 6.78 -9.60
C ILE A 176 -9.88 7.38 -8.93
N GLY A 177 -9.93 8.72 -8.77
CA GLY A 177 -11.08 9.43 -8.19
C GLY A 177 -12.41 9.07 -8.87
N ASN A 178 -13.50 9.73 -8.47
CA ASN A 178 -14.87 9.46 -8.94
C ASN A 178 -15.01 9.59 -10.48
N THR A 179 -14.50 8.63 -11.20
CA THR A 179 -14.78 8.47 -12.65
C THR A 179 -16.13 7.78 -12.78
N SER A 180 -17.19 8.57 -12.90
CA SER A 180 -18.50 8.06 -13.28
C SER A 180 -18.43 7.62 -14.75
N GLY A 181 -18.38 6.31 -14.99
CA GLY A 181 -18.90 5.69 -16.19
C GLY A 181 -18.04 5.61 -17.45
N ASN A 182 -16.84 6.18 -17.52
CA ASN A 182 -16.01 6.07 -18.72
C ASN A 182 -14.75 5.23 -18.50
N VAL A 183 -14.63 4.12 -19.22
CA VAL A 183 -13.43 3.28 -19.23
C VAL A 183 -12.29 4.05 -19.89
N ILE A 184 -11.25 4.40 -19.14
CA ILE A 184 -10.05 5.02 -19.69
C ILE A 184 -9.06 3.90 -20.06
N VAL A 185 -9.00 3.59 -21.36
CA VAL A 185 -8.01 2.63 -21.91
C VAL A 185 -6.76 3.41 -22.33
N ASN A 186 -5.65 3.18 -21.64
CA ASN A 186 -4.38 3.86 -21.96
C ASN A 186 -3.60 3.07 -23.04
N ASN A 187 -3.96 3.28 -24.32
CA ASN A 187 -3.39 2.59 -25.48
C ASN A 187 -2.24 3.35 -26.17
N ASN A 188 -1.57 4.29 -25.48
CA ASN A 188 -0.49 5.06 -26.11
C ASN A 188 0.68 4.19 -26.58
N ASP A 189 0.60 3.71 -27.82
CA ASP A 189 1.67 2.99 -28.50
C ASP A 189 2.57 3.92 -29.38
N ASN A 190 2.36 5.24 -29.39
CA ASN A 190 3.22 6.16 -30.16
C ASN A 190 3.48 7.49 -29.45
N ASN A 191 4.69 7.98 -29.66
CA ASN A 191 5.20 9.30 -29.31
C ASN A 191 4.19 10.43 -29.65
N ASN A 192 3.99 11.33 -28.67
CA ASN A 192 3.43 12.67 -28.90
C ASN A 192 2.05 12.72 -29.58
N ASN A 193 1.00 12.32 -28.85
CA ASN A 193 -0.29 13.03 -28.82
C ASN A 193 -1.26 12.33 -27.85
N MET A 194 -1.74 13.07 -26.87
CA MET A 194 -2.80 12.60 -25.99
C MET A 194 -4.15 12.75 -26.70
N ASN A 195 -4.70 11.66 -27.21
CA ASN A 195 -6.13 11.55 -27.51
C ASN A 195 -6.68 10.32 -26.83
N SER A 196 -7.53 10.54 -25.84
CA SER A 196 -8.27 9.49 -25.13
C SER A 196 -9.45 9.05 -26.00
N THR A 197 -9.42 7.82 -26.48
CA THR A 197 -10.58 7.20 -27.14
C THR A 197 -11.41 6.46 -26.09
N VAL A 198 -12.66 6.88 -25.95
CA VAL A 198 -13.66 6.24 -25.09
C VAL A 198 -14.32 5.10 -25.88
N MET A 199 -14.20 3.87 -25.38
CA MET A 199 -14.94 2.72 -25.92
C MET A 199 -15.93 2.22 -24.88
N SER A 200 -17.21 2.19 -25.22
CA SER A 200 -18.27 1.51 -24.47
C SER A 200 -18.28 0.03 -24.85
N GLY A 201 -17.85 -0.84 -23.95
CA GLY A 201 -17.88 -2.29 -24.13
C GLY A 201 -18.98 -2.94 -23.31
N ASN A 202 -19.93 -3.60 -23.98
CA ASN A 202 -20.91 -4.47 -23.34
C ASN A 202 -20.22 -5.74 -22.82
N ILE A 203 -20.34 -6.00 -21.53
CA ILE A 203 -19.87 -7.25 -20.92
C ILE A 203 -21.10 -8.13 -20.72
N SER A 204 -21.14 -9.26 -21.42
CA SER A 204 -22.11 -10.34 -21.16
C SER A 204 -21.69 -11.10 -19.90
N GLY A 205 -22.33 -10.80 -18.79
CA GLY A 205 -22.22 -11.58 -17.56
C GLY A 205 -23.23 -12.72 -17.61
N SER A 206 -22.77 -13.96 -17.49
CA SER A 206 -23.62 -15.11 -17.25
C SER A 206 -24.17 -15.06 -15.82
N THR A 207 -25.43 -14.66 -15.69
CA THR A 207 -26.20 -14.75 -14.44
C THR A 207 -26.83 -16.13 -14.33
N SER A 208 -26.44 -16.90 -13.33
CA SER A 208 -27.22 -18.04 -12.86
C SER A 208 -28.43 -17.56 -12.05
N ASN A 209 -29.59 -18.06 -12.47
CA ASN A 209 -30.92 -17.77 -12.00
C ASN A 209 -31.11 -17.83 -10.47
N LEU A 210 -31.76 -16.82 -9.92
CA LEU A 210 -32.61 -16.93 -8.75
C LEU A 210 -33.95 -16.29 -9.06
N SER A 211 -34.97 -17.20 -9.09
CA SER A 211 -36.36 -16.93 -9.42
C SER A 211 -37.11 -16.24 -8.27
N ASN A 212 -37.94 -15.28 -8.66
CA ASN A 212 -39.27 -14.88 -8.19
C ASN A 212 -39.61 -14.88 -6.68
N MET A 213 -39.94 -13.70 -6.20
CA MET A 213 -41.19 -13.50 -5.46
C MET A 213 -41.77 -12.08 -5.76
N ASN A 214 -42.94 -12.12 -6.41
CA ASN A 214 -43.89 -11.04 -6.63
C ASN A 214 -44.59 -10.65 -5.32
N THR A 215 -44.75 -9.37 -5.03
CA THR A 215 -45.97 -8.86 -4.40
C THR A 215 -46.27 -7.45 -4.89
N ASN A 216 -47.39 -7.32 -5.56
CA ASN A 216 -48.12 -6.10 -5.91
C ASN A 216 -48.65 -5.40 -4.67
N ILE A 217 -48.60 -4.06 -4.63
CA ILE A 217 -49.71 -3.21 -4.16
C ILE A 217 -49.52 -1.81 -4.83
N GLY A 218 -50.35 -1.36 -5.53
CA GLY A 218 -51.41 -0.47 -5.84
C GLY A 218 -51.19 1.01 -5.48
N GLY A 219 -51.40 1.81 -6.50
CA GLY A 219 -51.47 3.15 -6.83
C GLY A 219 -52.01 4.20 -5.81
N CYS A 220 -51.64 5.43 -6.05
CA CYS A 220 -52.59 6.52 -6.35
C CYS A 220 -51.86 7.82 -6.71
N SER A 221 -52.34 8.43 -7.75
CA SER A 221 -52.05 9.74 -8.29
C SER A 221 -52.59 10.88 -7.41
N SER A 222 -51.88 12.00 -7.37
CA SER A 222 -52.52 13.32 -7.47
C SER A 222 -51.53 14.45 -7.74
N SER A 223 -51.78 15.17 -8.79
CA SER A 223 -51.22 16.40 -9.26
C SER A 223 -51.66 17.59 -8.39
N THR A 224 -50.77 18.57 -8.13
CA THR A 224 -51.16 19.99 -8.09
C THR A 224 -50.00 20.90 -8.42
N ASN A 225 -50.24 21.76 -9.43
CA ASN A 225 -49.46 22.92 -9.81
C ASN A 225 -49.54 24.03 -8.78
N SER A 226 -48.46 24.79 -8.56
CA SER A 226 -48.54 26.20 -8.28
C SER A 226 -47.22 26.91 -8.61
N THR A 227 -47.35 27.84 -9.53
CA THR A 227 -46.46 28.91 -9.97
C THR A 227 -46.27 29.97 -8.88
N THR A 228 -45.02 30.43 -8.66
CA THR A 228 -44.74 31.82 -8.26
C THR A 228 -43.31 32.24 -8.65
N THR A 229 -43.24 33.43 -9.21
CA THR A 229 -42.12 34.17 -9.80
C THR A 229 -41.13 34.75 -8.76
N PRO A 230 -39.94 35.23 -9.18
CA PRO A 230 -38.77 35.47 -8.32
C PRO A 230 -38.58 36.96 -7.96
N LEU A 231 -37.85 37.23 -6.89
CA LEU A 231 -37.24 38.54 -6.58
C LEU A 231 -35.75 38.37 -6.14
N PRO A 232 -34.93 39.45 -6.18
CA PRO A 232 -33.54 39.37 -6.65
C PRO A 232 -32.47 39.38 -5.53
N VAL A 233 -31.38 38.80 -5.90
CA VAL A 233 -29.96 38.80 -5.60
C VAL A 233 -29.38 39.84 -4.68
N SER A 234 -28.64 39.40 -3.69
CA SER A 234 -27.54 40.11 -3.09
C SER A 234 -26.22 39.29 -3.29
N SER A 235 -25.24 39.97 -3.86
CA SER A 235 -23.89 39.51 -4.19
C SER A 235 -23.12 39.09 -2.94
N SER A 236 -22.71 37.82 -2.85
CA SER A 236 -21.68 37.35 -1.93
C SER A 236 -20.48 36.85 -2.71
N THR A 237 -19.35 37.43 -2.34
CA THR A 237 -17.99 37.19 -2.79
C THR A 237 -17.66 35.69 -2.80
N MET A 238 -17.33 35.16 -3.97
CA MET A 238 -16.88 33.78 -4.14
C MET A 238 -15.45 33.64 -3.63
N CYS A 239 -15.25 32.80 -2.64
CA CYS A 239 -13.97 32.17 -2.36
C CYS A 239 -13.66 31.18 -3.49
N PRO A 240 -12.42 31.00 -3.96
CA PRO A 240 -12.10 30.06 -5.00
C PRO A 240 -12.31 28.64 -4.51
N SER A 241 -13.32 27.98 -5.07
CA SER A 241 -13.64 26.58 -4.86
C SER A 241 -12.45 25.69 -5.25
N SER A 242 -12.13 24.76 -4.37
CA SER A 242 -11.25 23.62 -4.54
C SER A 242 -11.31 23.06 -5.96
N THR A 243 -10.19 23.13 -6.68
CA THR A 243 -10.01 22.53 -8.00
C THR A 243 -10.24 21.00 -7.91
N ASN A 244 -11.22 20.52 -8.65
CA ASN A 244 -11.57 19.12 -8.80
C ASN A 244 -10.35 18.28 -9.19
N ALA A 245 -9.88 17.43 -8.28
CA ALA A 245 -8.78 16.49 -8.45
C ALA A 245 -9.12 15.30 -9.39
N THR A 246 -10.24 15.35 -10.12
CA THR A 246 -10.89 14.20 -10.74
C THR A 246 -10.41 13.82 -12.14
N ASN A 247 -9.45 14.55 -12.77
CA ASN A 247 -9.00 14.26 -14.13
C ASN A 247 -7.50 14.56 -14.36
N MET A 248 -6.64 14.27 -13.40
CA MET A 248 -5.21 14.40 -13.66
C MET A 248 -4.74 13.28 -14.60
N PRO A 249 -4.01 13.60 -15.69
CA PRO A 249 -3.48 12.60 -16.59
C PRO A 249 -2.49 11.68 -15.85
N PRO A 250 -2.34 10.41 -16.26
CA PRO A 250 -1.35 9.51 -15.73
C PRO A 250 0.05 10.13 -15.80
N ARG A 251 0.80 10.09 -14.70
CA ARG A 251 2.17 10.60 -14.64
C ARG A 251 3.14 9.43 -14.56
N GLN A 252 4.33 9.62 -15.13
CA GLN A 252 5.35 8.57 -15.18
C GLN A 252 6.65 9.06 -14.55
N ILE A 253 7.24 8.19 -13.72
CA ILE A 253 8.57 8.37 -13.14
C ILE A 253 9.51 7.33 -13.77
N VAL A 254 10.67 7.76 -14.29
CA VAL A 254 11.78 6.88 -14.65
C VAL A 254 12.59 6.65 -13.37
N ALA A 255 12.23 5.61 -12.62
CA ALA A 255 12.77 5.39 -11.29
C ALA A 255 14.13 4.69 -11.30
N HIS A 256 14.31 3.70 -12.17
CA HIS A 256 15.53 2.89 -12.25
C HIS A 256 15.83 2.47 -13.68
N GLU A 257 17.07 2.08 -13.96
CA GLU A 257 17.50 1.47 -15.24
C GLU A 257 17.06 0.00 -15.34
N ASN A 258 17.05 -0.71 -14.20
CA ASN A 258 16.67 -2.11 -14.12
C ASN A 258 15.18 -2.26 -13.76
N PRO A 259 14.56 -3.43 -14.05
CA PRO A 259 13.19 -3.70 -13.64
C PRO A 259 12.98 -3.49 -12.13
N LEU A 260 11.78 -3.08 -11.77
CA LEU A 260 11.40 -2.87 -10.38
C LEU A 260 11.31 -4.20 -9.62
N ALA A 261 11.70 -4.18 -8.35
CA ALA A 261 11.56 -5.29 -7.41
C ALA A 261 10.56 -4.97 -6.28
N SER A 262 10.44 -3.70 -5.92
CA SER A 262 9.51 -3.28 -4.86
C SER A 262 9.05 -1.83 -5.08
N ILE A 263 7.80 -1.56 -4.68
CA ILE A 263 7.15 -0.25 -4.71
C ILE A 263 6.38 -0.08 -3.40
N SER A 264 6.43 1.10 -2.80
CA SER A 264 5.62 1.43 -1.62
C SER A 264 5.24 2.90 -1.62
N LEU A 265 4.02 3.21 -1.18
CA LEU A 265 3.59 4.57 -0.85
C LEU A 265 3.60 4.77 0.67
N ASN A 266 3.82 5.99 1.12
CA ASN A 266 3.49 6.36 2.49
C ASN A 266 1.96 6.42 2.67
N ARG A 267 1.50 6.57 3.91
CA ARG A 267 0.08 6.52 4.27
C ARG A 267 -0.78 7.50 3.45
N ASP A 268 -0.29 8.71 3.23
CA ASP A 268 -1.04 9.78 2.56
C ASP A 268 -0.82 9.79 1.04
N GLY A 269 0.05 8.90 0.53
CA GLY A 269 0.33 8.74 -0.89
C GLY A 269 1.19 9.86 -1.51
N TYR A 270 1.83 10.71 -0.69
CA TYR A 270 2.69 11.80 -1.20
C TYR A 270 4.15 11.40 -1.40
N LEU A 271 4.60 10.29 -0.80
CA LEU A 271 5.93 9.72 -0.97
C LEU A 271 5.84 8.34 -1.62
N LEU A 272 6.65 8.13 -2.65
CA LEU A 272 6.80 6.88 -3.36
C LEU A 272 8.22 6.35 -3.19
N ALA A 273 8.40 5.22 -2.51
CA ALA A 273 9.66 4.50 -2.45
C ALA A 273 9.71 3.39 -3.52
N THR A 274 10.85 3.27 -4.18
CA THR A 274 11.07 2.28 -5.24
C THR A 274 12.42 1.60 -5.10
N ALA A 275 12.48 0.33 -5.47
CA ALA A 275 13.71 -0.45 -5.59
C ALA A 275 13.71 -1.25 -6.88
N SER A 276 14.88 -1.37 -7.51
CA SER A 276 15.08 -2.25 -8.67
C SER A 276 15.58 -3.64 -8.26
N GLN A 277 15.59 -4.57 -9.19
CA GLN A 277 16.15 -5.91 -9.00
C GLN A 277 17.64 -5.91 -8.60
N LYS A 278 18.39 -4.86 -8.94
CA LYS A 278 19.77 -4.67 -8.45
C LYS A 278 19.81 -4.45 -6.95
N GLY A 279 18.81 -3.73 -6.38
CA GLY A 279 18.58 -3.54 -4.95
C GLY A 279 19.70 -2.84 -4.18
N THR A 280 20.62 -2.15 -4.85
CA THR A 280 21.71 -1.38 -4.21
C THR A 280 21.26 -0.01 -3.78
N LEU A 281 20.33 0.59 -4.54
CA LEU A 281 19.78 1.91 -4.33
C LEU A 281 18.26 1.83 -4.15
N ILE A 282 17.76 2.64 -3.23
CA ILE A 282 16.34 2.89 -3.00
C ILE A 282 16.11 4.37 -3.32
N ARG A 283 15.09 4.66 -4.10
CA ARG A 283 14.73 6.02 -4.46
C ARG A 283 13.38 6.40 -3.90
N VAL A 284 13.31 7.60 -3.31
CA VAL A 284 12.05 8.15 -2.78
C VAL A 284 11.70 9.39 -3.61
N PHE A 285 10.49 9.38 -4.15
CA PHE A 285 9.98 10.45 -5.01
C PHE A 285 8.78 11.14 -4.34
N SER A 286 8.60 12.41 -4.63
CA SER A 286 7.34 13.13 -4.41
C SER A 286 6.33 12.67 -5.46
N THR A 287 5.14 12.24 -5.04
CA THR A 287 4.07 11.90 -5.99
C THR A 287 3.38 13.13 -6.56
N LYS A 288 3.56 14.31 -5.94
CA LYS A 288 2.92 15.56 -6.35
C LYS A 288 3.50 16.11 -7.65
N ASP A 289 4.82 16.08 -7.79
CA ASP A 289 5.58 16.66 -8.91
C ASP A 289 6.54 15.67 -9.58
N CYS A 290 6.57 14.43 -9.10
CA CYS A 290 7.45 13.35 -9.58
C CYS A 290 8.95 13.62 -9.37
N SER A 291 9.32 14.57 -8.52
CA SER A 291 10.72 14.88 -8.19
C SER A 291 11.37 13.81 -7.32
N LEU A 292 12.66 13.55 -7.53
CA LEU A 292 13.46 12.69 -6.66
C LEU A 292 13.78 13.45 -5.38
N LEU A 293 13.36 12.92 -4.23
CA LEU A 293 13.63 13.49 -2.92
C LEU A 293 14.86 12.87 -2.25
N HIS A 294 14.97 11.52 -2.33
CA HIS A 294 16.09 10.81 -1.70
C HIS A 294 16.59 9.69 -2.61
N GLU A 295 17.91 9.53 -2.66
CA GLU A 295 18.59 8.36 -3.20
C GLU A 295 19.38 7.72 -2.06
N LEU A 296 18.89 6.58 -1.56
CA LEU A 296 19.37 5.89 -0.37
C LEU A 296 20.18 4.66 -0.78
N ARG A 297 21.37 4.52 -0.21
CA ARG A 297 22.24 3.38 -0.51
C ARG A 297 22.04 2.25 0.51
N ARG A 298 21.42 1.15 0.07
CA ARG A 298 21.28 -0.05 0.88
C ARG A 298 22.62 -0.79 1.05
N GLY A 299 23.44 -0.84 0.00
CA GLY A 299 24.73 -1.50 0.01
C GLY A 299 25.38 -1.51 -1.37
N THR A 300 26.58 -2.12 -1.47
CA THR A 300 27.32 -2.25 -2.74
C THR A 300 26.99 -3.53 -3.51
N SER A 301 26.64 -4.60 -2.80
CA SER A 301 26.34 -5.89 -3.41
C SER A 301 24.87 -5.95 -3.83
N GLN A 302 24.58 -6.61 -4.94
CA GLN A 302 23.24 -6.88 -5.40
C GLN A 302 22.45 -7.72 -4.37
N ALA A 303 21.19 -7.39 -4.15
CA ALA A 303 20.25 -8.20 -3.37
C ALA A 303 18.82 -7.85 -3.75
N THR A 304 17.96 -8.84 -3.81
CA THR A 304 16.53 -8.66 -4.05
C THR A 304 15.88 -8.00 -2.84
N ILE A 305 15.20 -6.87 -3.06
CA ILE A 305 14.44 -6.19 -2.01
C ILE A 305 13.12 -6.92 -1.82
N THR A 306 12.88 -7.38 -0.60
CA THR A 306 11.68 -8.13 -0.22
C THR A 306 10.57 -7.22 0.27
N SER A 307 10.91 -6.10 0.93
CA SER A 307 9.91 -5.11 1.35
C SER A 307 10.46 -3.70 1.50
N LEU A 308 9.56 -2.73 1.32
CA LEU A 308 9.73 -1.30 1.60
C LEU A 308 8.56 -0.86 2.48
N SER A 309 8.80 -0.28 3.65
CA SER A 309 7.74 0.23 4.52
C SER A 309 8.09 1.58 5.11
N PHE A 310 7.17 2.53 4.97
CA PHE A 310 7.23 3.78 5.71
C PHE A 310 6.67 3.57 7.12
N ASN A 311 7.19 4.29 8.09
CA ASN A 311 6.52 4.42 9.38
C ASN A 311 5.29 5.35 9.27
N LYS A 312 4.51 5.45 10.34
CA LYS A 312 3.27 6.25 10.38
C LYS A 312 3.52 7.72 10.04
N ASP A 313 4.63 8.29 10.51
CA ASP A 313 4.96 9.72 10.37
C ASP A 313 5.69 10.02 9.05
N SER A 314 6.01 8.97 8.27
CA SER A 314 6.69 9.07 6.98
C SER A 314 8.10 9.68 7.03
N ASP A 315 8.73 9.68 8.19
CA ASP A 315 10.10 10.15 8.42
C ASP A 315 11.12 9.01 8.45
N LEU A 316 10.67 7.75 8.51
CA LEU A 316 11.49 6.55 8.43
C LEU A 316 11.05 5.64 7.28
N LEU A 317 12.03 5.02 6.61
CA LEU A 317 11.83 3.99 5.61
C LEU A 317 12.62 2.73 6.00
N CYS A 318 11.91 1.61 6.21
CA CYS A 318 12.52 0.30 6.39
C CYS A 318 12.61 -0.43 5.05
N VAL A 319 13.79 -1.00 4.78
CA VAL A 319 14.12 -1.73 3.56
C VAL A 319 14.66 -3.10 3.95
N THR A 320 13.96 -4.17 3.56
CA THR A 320 14.44 -5.55 3.76
C THR A 320 14.88 -6.18 2.47
N SER A 321 15.80 -7.12 2.56
CA SER A 321 16.32 -7.86 1.41
C SER A 321 16.51 -9.35 1.74
N GLU A 322 16.63 -10.17 0.71
CA GLU A 322 16.89 -11.60 0.80
C GLU A 322 18.19 -11.96 1.58
N ARG A 323 19.03 -10.96 1.86
CA ARG A 323 20.26 -11.16 2.66
C ARG A 323 20.01 -11.20 4.18
N GLY A 324 18.75 -11.23 4.62
CA GLY A 324 18.42 -11.29 6.03
C GLY A 324 18.81 -10.01 6.79
N THR A 325 18.68 -8.86 6.15
CA THR A 325 18.92 -7.56 6.80
C THR A 325 17.78 -6.60 6.54
N ALA A 326 17.39 -5.86 7.58
CA ALA A 326 16.53 -4.69 7.48
C ALA A 326 17.36 -3.42 7.70
N HIS A 327 17.22 -2.46 6.82
CA HIS A 327 17.89 -1.16 6.87
C HIS A 327 16.84 -0.09 7.12
N ILE A 328 17.02 0.73 8.15
CA ILE A 328 16.15 1.88 8.44
C ILE A 328 16.85 3.15 8.02
N PHE A 329 16.19 3.92 7.17
CA PHE A 329 16.65 5.21 6.69
C PHE A 329 15.80 6.33 7.28
N CYS A 330 16.44 7.45 7.63
CA CYS A 330 15.77 8.67 8.04
C CYS A 330 15.51 9.55 6.81
N LEU A 331 14.25 10.01 6.65
CA LEU A 331 13.78 10.80 5.50
C LEU A 331 13.48 12.25 5.89
N ALA A 332 14.12 12.79 6.94
CA ALA A 332 13.81 14.13 7.39
C ALA A 332 14.01 15.17 6.28
N LYS A 333 13.07 16.10 6.18
CA LYS A 333 13.14 17.23 5.24
C LYS A 333 14.27 18.15 5.64
N ASP A 334 15.19 18.45 4.72
CA ASP A 334 16.06 19.62 4.82
C ASP A 334 15.19 20.88 4.77
N ASN A 335 14.86 21.44 5.92
CA ASN A 335 14.24 22.76 6.03
C ASN A 335 15.29 23.87 5.72
N THR A 336 16.02 23.74 4.62
CA THR A 336 16.98 24.76 4.16
C THR A 336 16.53 25.44 2.88
N SER A 337 15.25 25.86 2.80
CA SER A 337 14.82 26.76 1.73
C SER A 337 13.89 27.85 2.25
N SER A 338 14.38 28.69 3.18
CA SER A 338 13.87 30.04 3.38
C SER A 338 14.85 30.87 4.22
N PHE A 339 16.05 31.14 3.70
CA PHE A 339 16.79 32.34 4.01
C PHE A 339 17.14 33.03 2.69
N SER A 340 16.21 33.80 2.19
CA SER A 340 16.50 34.85 1.22
C SER A 340 17.43 35.83 1.86
N SER A 341 18.64 35.92 1.31
CA SER A 341 19.60 36.95 1.54
C SER A 341 19.00 38.35 1.28
N SER A 342 18.77 39.10 2.33
CA SER A 342 18.78 40.56 2.22
C SER A 342 20.06 41.07 2.85
N SER A 343 21.03 41.32 1.98
CA SER A 343 22.23 42.11 2.27
C SER A 343 21.85 43.57 2.46
N THR A 344 22.12 44.11 3.63
CA THR A 344 22.49 45.54 3.74
C THR A 344 23.56 45.71 4.80
N SER A 345 24.62 46.26 4.32
CA SER A 345 25.79 46.79 5.01
C SER A 345 25.43 47.87 6.02
N ASN A 346 26.08 47.88 7.20
CA ASN A 346 26.95 48.99 7.63
C ASN A 346 27.49 48.81 9.06
N LEU A 347 28.77 48.72 9.13
CA LEU A 347 29.79 49.43 9.93
C LEU A 347 29.51 49.84 11.39
N ARG A 348 30.43 49.39 12.22
CA ARG A 348 31.29 50.08 13.25
C ARG A 348 31.05 49.82 14.73
N ASN A 349 32.17 49.32 15.27
CA ASN A 349 32.84 49.62 16.55
C ASN A 349 32.33 49.11 17.90
N THR A 350 33.14 48.26 18.44
CA THR A 350 33.58 47.90 19.80
C THR A 350 33.50 49.00 20.90
N PRO A 351 33.74 48.65 22.22
CA PRO A 351 33.69 47.42 22.98
C PRO A 351 33.10 47.61 24.41
N THR A 352 33.17 46.52 25.19
CA THR A 352 33.25 46.41 26.66
C THR A 352 31.99 46.04 27.46
N GLY A 353 32.15 44.92 28.19
CA GLY A 353 31.76 44.84 29.59
C GLY A 353 30.59 43.96 29.98
N GLY A 354 30.88 42.76 30.48
CA GLY A 354 30.39 42.36 31.79
C GLY A 354 29.08 41.56 31.91
N ASN A 355 29.23 40.31 32.40
CA ASN A 355 28.38 39.58 33.32
C ASN A 355 27.14 38.79 32.83
N SER A 356 27.31 37.48 32.97
CA SER A 356 26.28 36.43 33.13
C SER A 356 25.37 36.64 34.37
N PRO A 357 24.47 35.73 34.70
CA PRO A 357 23.51 34.93 33.96
C PRO A 357 22.07 35.04 34.51
N HIS A 358 21.06 34.75 33.77
CA HIS A 358 19.79 34.34 34.37
C HIS A 358 19.09 33.27 33.51
N PHE A 359 18.99 32.14 34.15
CA PHE A 359 18.22 30.92 33.84
C PHE A 359 16.72 31.20 33.86
N MET A 360 15.99 30.98 32.77
CA MET A 360 14.55 30.79 32.85
C MET A 360 14.16 29.49 32.14
N LYS A 361 13.69 28.58 32.98
CA LYS A 361 12.96 27.37 32.60
C LYS A 361 11.63 27.76 31.97
N SER A 362 11.33 27.27 30.79
CA SER A 362 9.96 27.11 30.33
C SER A 362 9.71 25.62 30.11
N THR A 363 8.83 25.08 30.92
CA THR A 363 8.25 23.73 30.85
C THR A 363 7.28 23.70 29.68
N GLY A 364 7.55 22.89 28.68
CA GLY A 364 6.64 22.53 27.60
C GLY A 364 6.86 21.06 27.27
N SER A 365 5.98 20.22 27.80
CA SER A 365 5.94 18.80 27.51
C SER A 365 5.43 18.55 26.09
N GLY A 366 6.36 18.20 25.21
CA GLY A 366 6.08 17.64 23.89
C GLY A 366 7.13 16.56 23.64
N SER A 367 6.79 15.31 23.86
CA SER A 367 7.65 14.15 23.68
C SER A 367 7.76 13.80 22.19
N GLY A 368 8.39 14.65 21.41
CA GLY A 368 8.92 14.32 20.10
C GLY A 368 10.42 14.10 20.23
N LYS A 369 10.89 12.87 20.19
CA LYS A 369 12.32 12.57 20.13
C LYS A 369 12.87 13.09 18.80
N LEU A 370 13.46 14.27 18.79
CA LEU A 370 14.20 14.82 17.67
C LEU A 370 15.51 14.02 17.50
N PHE A 371 15.63 13.31 16.39
CA PHE A 371 16.89 12.69 15.98
C PHE A 371 17.95 13.77 15.71
N PRO A 372 19.23 13.57 16.12
CA PRO A 372 20.28 14.56 15.92
C PRO A 372 20.56 14.84 14.44
N ARG A 373 20.82 16.07 14.08
CA ARG A 373 21.08 16.55 12.69
C ARG A 373 22.24 15.85 11.95
N SER A 374 23.12 15.14 12.63
CA SER A 374 24.23 14.37 12.02
C SER A 374 23.81 13.06 11.35
N LEU A 375 22.50 12.74 11.33
CA LEU A 375 21.95 11.46 10.84
C LEU A 375 21.46 11.48 9.40
N PHE A 376 21.51 12.60 8.70
CA PHE A 376 21.07 12.73 7.30
C PHE A 376 22.15 12.29 6.33
N SER A 377 22.50 11.01 6.37
CA SER A 377 23.37 10.41 5.36
C SER A 377 22.51 9.55 4.43
N ASN A 378 22.92 9.44 3.16
CA ASN A 378 22.31 8.53 2.18
C ASN A 378 22.51 7.03 2.53
N THR A 379 23.13 6.75 3.69
CA THR A 379 23.34 5.41 4.25
C THR A 379 22.29 5.11 5.33
N SER A 380 22.07 3.82 5.61
CA SER A 380 21.11 3.42 6.64
C SER A 380 21.55 3.91 8.02
N HIS A 381 20.59 4.47 8.75
CA HIS A 381 20.75 4.89 10.14
C HIS A 381 20.84 3.69 11.07
N VAL A 382 19.97 2.71 10.86
CA VAL A 382 19.93 1.47 11.65
C VAL A 382 20.05 0.28 10.71
N ARG A 383 20.85 -0.69 11.08
CA ARG A 383 20.93 -1.98 10.40
C ARG A 383 20.58 -3.09 11.37
N CYS A 384 19.45 -3.74 11.11
CA CYS A 384 19.00 -4.92 11.84
C CYS A 384 19.40 -6.17 11.07
N VAL A 385 20.15 -7.06 11.69
CA VAL A 385 20.42 -8.40 11.16
C VAL A 385 19.28 -9.29 11.61
N LEU A 386 18.53 -9.84 10.65
CA LEU A 386 17.41 -10.71 10.92
C LEU A 386 17.92 -12.13 11.21
N GLU A 387 17.44 -12.71 12.28
CA GLU A 387 17.85 -14.07 12.70
C GLU A 387 17.07 -15.17 11.94
N THR A 388 16.72 -14.91 10.68
CA THR A 388 16.05 -15.88 9.83
C THR A 388 16.87 -16.17 8.58
N LYS A 389 16.81 -17.43 8.11
CA LYS A 389 17.39 -17.88 6.83
C LYS A 389 16.38 -17.77 5.67
N PHE A 390 15.11 -17.50 6.01
CA PHE A 390 14.00 -17.46 5.07
C PHE A 390 13.74 -16.05 4.59
N LYS A 391 13.05 -15.90 3.46
CA LYS A 391 12.56 -14.61 3.02
C LYS A 391 11.68 -13.98 4.11
N ALA A 392 11.82 -12.69 4.31
CA ALA A 392 11.06 -11.96 5.30
C ALA A 392 10.59 -10.61 4.76
N ILE A 393 9.48 -10.13 5.33
CA ILE A 393 8.97 -8.79 5.16
C ILE A 393 8.94 -8.09 6.51
N CYS A 394 9.15 -6.78 6.51
CA CYS A 394 9.18 -5.98 7.74
C CYS A 394 8.21 -4.81 7.64
N ALA A 395 7.58 -4.47 8.76
CA ALA A 395 6.81 -3.25 8.93
C ALA A 395 7.12 -2.62 10.29
N PHE A 396 6.87 -1.31 10.41
CA PHE A 396 6.88 -0.64 11.70
C PHE A 396 5.64 -1.02 12.51
N SER A 397 5.80 -1.21 13.82
CA SER A 397 4.67 -1.42 14.72
C SER A 397 3.78 -0.18 14.76
N VAL A 398 2.46 -0.40 14.78
CA VAL A 398 1.47 0.69 14.95
C VAL A 398 1.37 1.17 16.39
N VAL A 399 1.88 0.37 17.33
CA VAL A 399 1.83 0.64 18.78
C VAL A 399 3.08 1.39 19.24
N SER A 400 4.26 0.99 18.73
CA SER A 400 5.56 1.52 19.15
C SER A 400 6.38 1.98 17.95
N PRO A 401 6.65 3.29 17.79
CA PRO A 401 7.33 3.83 16.61
C PRO A 401 8.76 3.31 16.43
N ASP A 402 9.43 2.94 17.54
CA ASP A 402 10.81 2.44 17.55
C ASP A 402 10.85 0.89 17.43
N THR A 403 9.84 0.29 16.85
CA THR A 403 9.70 -1.18 16.79
C THR A 403 9.44 -1.65 15.37
N LEU A 404 10.18 -2.69 14.95
CA LEU A 404 9.95 -3.43 13.72
C LEU A 404 9.31 -4.78 14.02
N ILE A 405 8.33 -5.14 13.21
CA ILE A 405 7.75 -6.47 13.12
C ILE A 405 8.28 -7.13 11.86
N VAL A 406 8.78 -8.34 12.00
CA VAL A 406 9.32 -9.14 10.91
C VAL A 406 8.54 -10.42 10.80
N LEU A 407 8.05 -10.72 9.60
CA LEU A 407 7.35 -11.95 9.27
C LEU A 407 8.20 -12.72 8.25
N ALA A 408 8.55 -13.95 8.57
CA ALA A 408 9.32 -14.81 7.69
C ALA A 408 8.46 -15.91 7.05
N ALA A 409 8.95 -16.43 5.94
CA ALA A 409 8.23 -17.41 5.12
C ALA A 409 8.03 -18.77 5.80
N ASP A 410 8.75 -19.06 6.86
CA ASP A 410 8.67 -20.28 7.66
C ASP A 410 7.66 -20.22 8.81
N GLY A 411 6.98 -19.10 8.99
CA GLY A 411 6.05 -18.87 10.09
C GLY A 411 6.66 -18.12 11.28
N SER A 412 7.93 -17.74 11.19
CA SER A 412 8.59 -16.99 12.26
C SER A 412 8.13 -15.54 12.32
N TYR A 413 7.77 -15.10 13.53
CA TYR A 413 7.49 -13.71 13.88
C TYR A 413 8.60 -13.21 14.81
N TYR A 414 9.16 -12.05 14.49
CA TYR A 414 10.13 -11.36 15.33
C TYR A 414 9.67 -9.94 15.62
N LYS A 415 9.94 -9.47 16.83
CA LYS A 415 9.79 -8.08 17.22
C LYS A 415 11.15 -7.53 17.65
N TYR A 416 11.60 -6.48 16.97
CA TYR A 416 12.85 -5.80 17.25
C TYR A 416 12.56 -4.36 17.65
N THR A 417 13.21 -3.90 18.73
CA THR A 417 13.26 -2.47 19.06
C THR A 417 14.58 -1.88 18.59
N PHE A 418 14.56 -0.63 18.19
CA PHE A 418 15.76 0.09 17.77
C PHE A 418 15.81 1.46 18.45
N THR A 419 17.03 1.98 18.62
CA THR A 419 17.26 3.28 19.24
C THR A 419 17.83 4.27 18.22
N ALA A 420 17.78 5.57 18.54
CA ALA A 420 18.41 6.62 17.74
C ALA A 420 19.93 6.45 17.58
N ASN A 421 20.58 5.68 18.45
CA ASN A 421 22.02 5.38 18.37
C ASN A 421 22.33 4.19 17.45
N GLY A 422 21.31 3.59 16.80
CA GLY A 422 21.48 2.43 15.91
C GLY A 422 21.53 1.08 16.61
N THR A 423 21.33 1.02 17.95
CA THR A 423 21.25 -0.25 18.68
C THR A 423 19.93 -0.95 18.36
N VAL A 424 19.99 -2.25 18.08
CA VAL A 424 18.83 -3.08 17.80
C VAL A 424 18.79 -4.23 18.81
N THR A 425 17.61 -4.46 19.37
CA THR A 425 17.39 -5.56 20.35
C THR A 425 16.17 -6.37 19.91
N ARG A 426 16.32 -7.69 19.83
CA ARG A 426 15.18 -8.60 19.65
C ARG A 426 14.40 -8.71 20.96
N VAL A 427 13.12 -8.33 20.92
CA VAL A 427 12.22 -8.37 22.08
C VAL A 427 11.44 -9.69 22.12
N THR A 428 11.00 -10.17 20.95
CA THR A 428 10.13 -11.34 20.85
C THR A 428 10.52 -12.19 19.64
N PHE A 429 10.41 -13.49 19.83
CA PHE A 429 10.45 -14.50 18.77
C PHE A 429 9.36 -15.52 19.04
N VAL A 430 8.49 -15.77 18.08
CA VAL A 430 7.41 -16.76 18.14
C VAL A 430 7.21 -17.35 16.74
N ASN A 431 6.88 -18.63 16.63
CA ASN A 431 6.33 -19.16 15.39
C ASN A 431 4.80 -18.99 15.43
N PHE A 432 4.24 -18.17 14.51
CA PHE A 432 2.80 -17.89 14.49
C PHE A 432 1.97 -19.08 14.00
N LEU A 433 2.59 -20.13 13.51
CA LEU A 433 1.89 -21.38 13.17
C LEU A 433 1.57 -22.22 14.42
N ASP A 434 2.31 -22.01 15.52
CA ASP A 434 2.15 -22.74 16.79
C ASP A 434 1.00 -22.18 17.65
N PHE A 435 0.29 -21.15 17.18
CA PHE A 435 -0.94 -20.72 17.82
C PHE A 435 -2.03 -21.78 17.56
N TYR A 436 -2.33 -22.55 18.61
CA TYR A 436 -3.51 -23.40 18.66
C TYR A 436 -4.68 -22.55 19.13
N ASP A 437 -5.86 -22.86 18.63
CA ASP A 437 -7.09 -22.27 19.16
C ASP A 437 -7.22 -22.80 20.60
N ASP A 438 -6.93 -21.96 21.59
CA ASP A 438 -7.33 -22.22 22.97
C ASP A 438 -8.87 -22.13 23.06
N GLU A 439 -9.56 -23.13 22.49
CA GLU A 439 -10.99 -23.36 22.71
C GLU A 439 -11.21 -24.04 24.07
N THR A 440 -10.68 -23.48 25.13
CA THR A 440 -11.12 -23.86 26.47
C THR A 440 -10.86 -22.71 27.42
N ASP A 441 -11.75 -21.71 27.39
CA ASP A 441 -12.09 -20.91 28.57
C ASP A 441 -13.25 -19.96 28.22
N PHE A 442 -14.47 -20.53 28.23
CA PHE A 442 -15.71 -19.83 28.60
C PHE A 442 -16.72 -20.82 29.11
#